data_60503b63ffd737245b156365b2ddbfbb
#
_entry.id   60503b63ffd737245b156365b2ddbfbb
#
_cell.length_a   1.000
_cell.length_b   1.000
_cell.length_c   1.000
_cell.angle_alpha   90.00
_cell.angle_beta   90.00
_cell.angle_gamma   90.00
#
_symmetry.space_group_name_H-M   'P 1'
#
loop_
_entity.id
_entity.type
_entity.pdbx_description
1 polymer ?
#
loop_
_entity_poly.entity_id
_entity_poly.type
_entity_poly.pdbx_seq_one_letter_code
_entity_poly.pdbx_strand_id
1 'polypeptide(L)'
;MIGILWLFLQSAASHLLYLALRLETGSFPKPLSAKEEQAAFAAMRAGDDTARETLICHNLRLVAHIVKKYYTVSGGQDDFISIGTIGLIKAVDTYDCTRTTRFASYASRCIENELRMQLRHTRREAGTVSLQEPLETGADSGMLTLADVLPDLATMEEDCELRDAAAQPVSYTHLTLPT
;
A
#
# COMPACT_ATOMS: atom_id res chain seq x y z
N MET A 1 29.94 49.52 -16.26
CA MET A 1 30.03 48.71 -15.00
C MET A 1 28.75 48.71 -14.19
N ILE A 2 28.01 49.83 -14.06
CA ILE A 2 26.76 49.93 -13.28
C ILE A 2 25.62 49.03 -13.83
N GLY A 3 25.50 48.86 -15.15
CA GLY A 3 24.46 48.01 -15.75
C GLY A 3 24.60 46.51 -15.46
N ILE A 4 25.82 46.00 -15.36
CA ILE A 4 26.10 44.61 -15.07
C ILE A 4 25.77 44.31 -13.60
N LEU A 5 26.08 45.20 -12.70
CA LEU A 5 25.75 45.08 -11.28
C LEU A 5 24.23 45.09 -11.03
N TRP A 6 23.49 45.91 -11.81
CA TRP A 6 22.03 45.96 -11.77
C TRP A 6 21.39 44.66 -12.22
N LEU A 7 21.88 44.04 -13.31
CA LEU A 7 21.40 42.75 -13.80
C LEU A 7 21.68 41.63 -12.84
N PHE A 8 22.82 41.60 -12.18
CA PHE A 8 23.15 40.64 -11.11
C PHE A 8 22.23 40.79 -9.91
N LEU A 9 21.95 42.02 -9.48
CA LEU A 9 21.05 42.29 -8.36
C LEU A 9 19.61 41.84 -8.65
N GLN A 10 19.14 42.09 -9.88
CA GLN A 10 17.81 41.69 -10.32
C GLN A 10 17.68 40.17 -10.46
N SER A 11 18.72 39.48 -10.97
CA SER A 11 18.77 38.03 -11.00
C SER A 11 18.78 37.42 -9.59
N ALA A 12 19.60 37.96 -8.68
CA ALA A 12 19.65 37.50 -7.31
C ALA A 12 18.29 37.69 -6.58
N ALA A 13 17.64 38.84 -6.79
CA ALA A 13 16.32 39.10 -6.23
C ALA A 13 15.25 38.14 -6.76
N SER A 14 15.24 37.83 -8.05
CA SER A 14 14.30 36.85 -8.61
C SER A 14 14.54 35.43 -8.13
N HIS A 15 15.81 35.01 -7.96
CA HIS A 15 16.14 33.72 -7.38
C HIS A 15 15.73 33.63 -5.88
N LEU A 16 15.96 34.72 -5.13
CA LEU A 16 15.56 34.79 -3.73
C LEU A 16 14.03 34.75 -3.56
N LEU A 17 13.30 35.48 -4.42
CA LEU A 17 11.85 35.46 -4.46
C LEU A 17 11.32 34.07 -4.84
N TYR A 18 11.91 33.42 -5.84
CA TYR A 18 11.56 32.05 -6.25
C TYR A 18 11.81 31.06 -5.10
N LEU A 19 12.95 31.19 -4.39
CA LEU A 19 13.27 30.35 -3.23
C LEU A 19 12.29 30.60 -2.09
N ALA A 20 11.95 31.85 -1.80
CA ALA A 20 10.97 32.22 -0.76
C ALA A 20 9.57 31.63 -1.07
N LEU A 21 9.12 31.76 -2.31
CA LEU A 21 7.85 31.16 -2.75
C LEU A 21 7.85 29.62 -2.67
N ARG A 22 9.02 29.00 -2.94
CA ARG A 22 9.18 27.54 -2.77
C ARG A 22 9.17 27.11 -1.32
N LEU A 23 9.72 27.93 -0.42
CA LEU A 23 9.74 27.63 1.01
C LEU A 23 8.39 27.84 1.69
N GLU A 24 7.54 28.72 1.16
CA GLU A 24 6.19 28.96 1.69
C GLU A 24 5.14 27.92 1.22
N THR A 25 5.38 27.21 0.12
CA THR A 25 4.56 26.08 -0.28
C THR A 25 4.86 24.89 0.64
N GLY A 26 4.36 24.97 1.87
CA GLY A 26 4.28 23.80 2.73
C GLY A 26 3.54 22.71 1.98
N SER A 27 4.15 21.54 1.84
CA SER A 27 3.65 20.40 1.06
C SER A 27 2.24 19.95 1.46
N PHE A 28 1.76 20.38 2.63
CA PHE A 28 0.44 20.03 3.16
C PHE A 28 -0.27 21.26 3.72
N PRO A 29 -1.61 21.34 3.56
CA PRO A 29 -2.42 22.41 4.17
C PRO A 29 -2.29 22.37 5.70
N LYS A 30 -2.53 23.53 6.34
CA LYS A 30 -2.51 23.63 7.80
C LYS A 30 -3.60 22.76 8.41
N PRO A 31 -3.35 22.12 9.56
CA PRO A 31 -4.39 21.34 10.25
C PRO A 31 -5.57 22.25 10.64
N LEU A 32 -6.77 21.68 10.59
CA LEU A 32 -7.99 22.34 11.00
C LEU A 32 -8.00 22.60 12.51
N SER A 33 -8.63 23.71 12.94
CA SER A 33 -8.93 23.91 14.35
C SER A 33 -10.02 22.94 14.81
N ALA A 34 -10.15 22.70 16.11
CA ALA A 34 -11.15 21.77 16.65
C ALA A 34 -12.60 22.15 16.27
N LYS A 35 -12.90 23.46 16.13
CA LYS A 35 -14.21 23.93 15.71
C LYS A 35 -14.48 23.67 14.22
N GLU A 36 -13.47 23.93 13.39
CA GLU A 36 -13.55 23.68 11.93
C GLU A 36 -13.66 22.18 11.65
N GLU A 37 -12.90 21.34 12.38
CA GLU A 37 -12.98 19.89 12.28
C GLU A 37 -14.38 19.37 12.61
N GLN A 38 -14.99 19.84 13.71
CA GLN A 38 -16.36 19.48 14.08
C GLN A 38 -17.40 19.96 13.05
N ALA A 39 -17.23 21.18 12.53
CA ALA A 39 -18.12 21.73 11.50
C ALA A 39 -18.01 20.91 10.19
N ALA A 40 -16.80 20.53 9.78
CA ALA A 40 -16.57 19.70 8.61
C ALA A 40 -17.18 18.29 8.76
N PHE A 41 -17.07 17.67 9.93
CA PHE A 41 -17.75 16.39 10.20
C PHE A 41 -19.29 16.53 10.18
N ALA A 42 -19.83 17.63 10.67
CA ALA A 42 -21.28 17.89 10.63
C ALA A 42 -21.76 18.06 9.18
N ALA A 43 -21.01 18.81 8.36
CA ALA A 43 -21.31 19.02 6.94
C ALA A 43 -21.21 17.69 6.15
N MET A 44 -20.18 16.89 6.38
CA MET A 44 -20.03 15.58 5.76
C MET A 44 -21.20 14.64 6.07
N ARG A 45 -21.70 14.65 7.31
CA ARG A 45 -22.90 13.87 7.69
C ARG A 45 -24.18 14.38 7.02
N ALA A 46 -24.22 15.65 6.64
CA ALA A 46 -25.31 16.23 5.84
C ALA A 46 -25.21 15.90 4.34
N GLY A 47 -24.15 15.20 3.91
CA GLY A 47 -23.94 14.77 2.51
C GLY A 47 -23.03 15.70 1.71
N ASP A 48 -22.22 16.53 2.35
CA ASP A 48 -21.25 17.40 1.68
C ASP A 48 -19.93 16.65 1.44
N ASP A 49 -19.69 16.26 0.18
CA ASP A 49 -18.45 15.58 -0.23
C ASP A 49 -17.24 16.52 -0.15
N THR A 50 -17.41 17.83 -0.30
CA THR A 50 -16.31 18.79 -0.21
C THR A 50 -15.76 18.89 1.22
N ALA A 51 -16.62 18.74 2.21
CA ALA A 51 -16.22 18.68 3.61
C ALA A 51 -15.40 17.42 3.90
N ARG A 52 -15.75 16.29 3.28
CA ARG A 52 -14.99 15.03 3.37
C ARG A 52 -13.58 15.18 2.78
N GLU A 53 -13.47 15.75 1.59
CA GLU A 53 -12.17 16.04 0.95
C GLU A 53 -11.31 16.97 1.81
N THR A 54 -11.91 18.01 2.36
CA THR A 54 -11.24 18.96 3.25
C THR A 54 -10.67 18.26 4.48
N LEU A 55 -11.44 17.37 5.13
CA LEU A 55 -10.98 16.58 6.27
C LEU A 55 -9.77 15.71 5.89
N ILE A 56 -9.80 15.06 4.74
CA ILE A 56 -8.69 14.22 4.27
C ILE A 56 -7.45 15.07 4.00
N CYS A 57 -7.58 16.12 3.18
CA CYS A 57 -6.43 16.95 2.76
C CYS A 57 -5.71 17.60 3.94
N HIS A 58 -6.44 18.14 4.91
CA HIS A 58 -5.87 18.81 6.08
C HIS A 58 -5.24 17.85 7.10
N ASN A 59 -5.50 16.53 6.97
CA ASN A 59 -4.93 15.49 7.84
C ASN A 59 -3.85 14.62 7.17
N LEU A 60 -3.48 14.86 5.89
CA LEU A 60 -2.41 14.12 5.21
C LEU A 60 -1.06 14.24 5.91
N ARG A 61 -0.80 15.35 6.60
CA ARG A 61 0.40 15.52 7.42
C ARG A 61 0.51 14.47 8.53
N LEU A 62 -0.61 14.05 9.11
CA LEU A 62 -0.66 12.98 10.09
C LEU A 62 -0.23 11.64 9.49
N VAL A 63 -0.69 11.35 8.25
CA VAL A 63 -0.26 10.14 7.51
C VAL A 63 1.25 10.14 7.34
N ALA A 64 1.82 11.23 6.80
CA ALA A 64 3.27 11.34 6.58
C ALA A 64 4.07 11.14 7.88
N HIS A 65 3.58 11.69 9.01
CA HIS A 65 4.23 11.54 10.31
C HIS A 65 4.22 10.08 10.81
N ILE A 66 3.11 9.39 10.67
CA ILE A 66 2.97 7.99 11.11
C ILE A 66 3.80 7.06 10.21
N VAL A 67 3.67 7.24 8.89
CA VAL A 67 4.35 6.42 7.89
C VAL A 67 5.87 6.52 8.05
N LYS A 68 6.41 7.70 8.38
CA LYS A 68 7.85 7.89 8.65
C LYS A 68 8.42 6.90 9.67
N LYS A 69 7.62 6.45 10.62
CA LYS A 69 8.01 5.45 11.63
C LYS A 69 8.22 4.05 11.02
N TYR A 70 7.61 3.76 9.89
CA TYR A 70 7.62 2.45 9.23
C TYR A 70 8.61 2.34 8.07
N TYR A 71 9.19 3.45 7.60
CA TYR A 71 10.16 3.47 6.48
C TYR A 71 11.41 2.64 6.72
N THR A 72 11.85 2.54 7.95
CA THR A 72 13.08 1.82 8.29
C THR A 72 12.97 0.31 8.10
N VAL A 73 11.77 -0.21 7.85
CA VAL A 73 11.49 -1.65 7.83
C VAL A 73 11.33 -2.22 6.42
N SER A 74 11.00 -1.40 5.41
CA SER A 74 10.69 -1.90 4.06
C SER A 74 10.89 -0.78 3.03
N GLY A 75 11.67 -1.00 2.00
CA GLY A 75 12.15 -0.02 1.03
C GLY A 75 11.13 0.63 0.06
N GLY A 76 9.83 0.61 0.34
CA GLY A 76 8.76 1.17 -0.51
C GLY A 76 8.04 2.36 0.13
N GLN A 77 8.63 3.56 0.05
CA GLN A 77 8.09 4.76 0.69
C GLN A 77 6.71 5.17 0.18
N ASP A 78 6.52 5.15 -1.14
CA ASP A 78 5.30 5.64 -1.79
C ASP A 78 4.10 4.72 -1.52
N ASP A 79 4.33 3.42 -1.44
CA ASP A 79 3.29 2.44 -1.11
C ASP A 79 2.74 2.65 0.30
N PHE A 80 3.63 2.90 1.27
CA PHE A 80 3.21 3.14 2.67
C PHE A 80 2.41 4.43 2.82
N ILE A 81 2.72 5.49 2.06
CA ILE A 81 1.93 6.73 2.06
C ILE A 81 0.54 6.45 1.50
N SER A 82 0.45 5.72 0.40
CA SER A 82 -0.82 5.35 -0.23
C SER A 82 -1.69 4.52 0.72
N ILE A 83 -1.12 3.50 1.35
CA ILE A 83 -1.81 2.65 2.34
C ILE A 83 -2.21 3.46 3.57
N GLY A 84 -1.34 4.32 4.07
CA GLY A 84 -1.65 5.23 5.17
C GLY A 84 -2.79 6.19 4.84
N THR A 85 -2.86 6.67 3.60
CA THR A 85 -3.96 7.51 3.11
C THR A 85 -5.27 6.74 3.07
N ILE A 86 -5.28 5.47 2.65
CA ILE A 86 -6.45 4.60 2.72
C ILE A 86 -6.93 4.46 4.19
N GLY A 87 -5.99 4.29 5.12
CA GLY A 87 -6.29 4.25 6.55
C GLY A 87 -6.93 5.53 7.08
N LEU A 88 -6.45 6.69 6.60
CA LEU A 88 -7.04 7.99 6.93
C LEU A 88 -8.46 8.13 6.36
N ILE A 89 -8.69 7.76 5.10
CA ILE A 89 -10.01 7.79 4.46
C ILE A 89 -11.00 6.94 5.25
N LYS A 90 -10.64 5.71 5.58
CA LYS A 90 -11.46 4.83 6.44
C LYS A 90 -11.76 5.47 7.80
N ALA A 91 -10.78 6.16 8.38
CA ALA A 91 -10.97 6.85 9.65
C ALA A 91 -11.96 8.02 9.53
N VAL A 92 -11.90 8.83 8.46
CA VAL A 92 -12.85 9.92 8.21
C VAL A 92 -14.27 9.38 8.06
N ASP A 93 -14.45 8.30 7.29
CA ASP A 93 -15.75 7.71 6.99
C ASP A 93 -16.39 7.02 8.21
N THR A 94 -15.59 6.50 9.14
CA THR A 94 -16.08 5.71 10.28
C THR A 94 -16.03 6.43 11.63
N TYR A 95 -15.49 7.67 11.65
CA TYR A 95 -15.35 8.40 12.90
C TYR A 95 -16.69 8.85 13.47
N ASP A 96 -16.89 8.55 14.76
CA ASP A 96 -18.07 8.97 15.51
C ASP A 96 -17.75 10.16 16.43
N CYS A 97 -18.28 11.34 16.08
CA CYS A 97 -18.08 12.58 16.85
C CYS A 97 -18.78 12.56 18.21
N THR A 98 -19.65 11.59 18.52
CA THR A 98 -20.30 11.48 19.84
C THR A 98 -19.34 10.97 20.90
N ARG A 99 -18.25 10.35 20.49
CA ARG A 99 -17.23 9.80 21.39
C ARG A 99 -16.28 10.89 21.88
N THR A 100 -15.76 10.72 23.07
CA THR A 100 -14.82 11.67 23.71
C THR A 100 -13.41 11.62 23.11
N THR A 101 -13.11 10.66 22.26
CA THR A 101 -11.78 10.48 21.61
C THR A 101 -11.58 11.51 20.52
N ARG A 102 -10.39 12.16 20.50
CA ARG A 102 -10.01 13.09 19.41
C ARG A 102 -9.85 12.35 18.09
N PHE A 103 -10.28 12.97 16.99
CA PHE A 103 -10.14 12.41 15.65
C PHE A 103 -8.71 11.96 15.33
N ALA A 104 -7.71 12.81 15.60
CA ALA A 104 -6.31 12.48 15.34
C ALA A 104 -5.85 11.18 16.02
N SER A 105 -6.32 10.90 17.23
CA SER A 105 -5.99 9.65 17.95
C SER A 105 -6.66 8.43 17.32
N TYR A 106 -7.90 8.58 16.86
CA TYR A 106 -8.63 7.54 16.15
C TYR A 106 -8.01 7.25 14.79
N ALA A 107 -7.76 8.31 14.00
CA ALA A 107 -7.14 8.22 12.68
C ALA A 107 -5.74 7.60 12.76
N SER A 108 -4.93 7.95 13.78
CA SER A 108 -3.62 7.33 13.97
C SER A 108 -3.70 5.81 14.10
N ARG A 109 -4.66 5.30 14.85
CA ARG A 109 -4.86 3.84 15.01
C ARG A 109 -5.33 3.18 13.72
N CYS A 110 -6.23 3.83 12.98
CA CYS A 110 -6.69 3.32 11.68
C CYS A 110 -5.53 3.22 10.68
N ILE A 111 -4.72 4.29 10.56
CA ILE A 111 -3.54 4.31 9.71
C ILE A 111 -2.54 3.22 10.12
N GLU A 112 -2.20 3.12 11.41
CA GLU A 112 -1.29 2.08 11.90
C GLU A 112 -1.81 0.66 11.64
N ASN A 113 -3.11 0.42 11.73
CA ASN A 113 -3.70 -0.89 11.48
C ASN A 113 -3.57 -1.28 10.00
N GLU A 114 -3.83 -0.35 9.06
CA GLU A 114 -3.64 -0.59 7.63
C GLU A 114 -2.17 -0.90 7.30
N LEU A 115 -1.24 -0.11 7.84
CA LEU A 115 0.19 -0.34 7.66
C LEU A 115 0.63 -1.71 8.21
N ARG A 116 0.16 -2.09 9.39
CA ARG A 116 0.47 -3.41 9.97
C ARG A 116 -0.15 -4.56 9.18
N MET A 117 -1.33 -4.37 8.61
CA MET A 117 -1.97 -5.36 7.75
C MET A 117 -1.14 -5.59 6.50
N GLN A 118 -0.69 -4.52 5.85
CA GLN A 118 0.20 -4.60 4.69
C GLN A 118 1.53 -5.27 5.01
N LEU A 119 2.18 -4.90 6.11
CA LEU A 119 3.43 -5.55 6.54
C LEU A 119 3.26 -7.05 6.78
N ARG A 120 2.11 -7.49 7.29
CA ARG A 120 1.82 -8.92 7.45
C ARG A 120 1.64 -9.61 6.10
N HIS A 121 1.01 -8.93 5.12
CA HIS A 121 0.85 -9.45 3.76
C HIS A 121 2.21 -9.60 3.08
N THR A 122 3.01 -8.55 3.06
CA THR A 122 4.37 -8.57 2.50
C THR A 122 5.26 -9.66 3.12
N ARG A 123 5.15 -9.89 4.43
CA ARG A 123 5.90 -10.97 5.08
C ARG A 123 5.47 -12.37 4.63
N ARG A 124 4.20 -12.56 4.28
CA ARG A 124 3.73 -13.85 3.73
C ARG A 124 4.24 -14.06 2.30
N GLU A 125 4.34 -12.97 1.54
CA GLU A 125 4.82 -12.98 0.17
C GLU A 125 6.35 -13.04 0.07
N ALA A 126 7.08 -12.68 1.11
CA ALA A 126 8.55 -12.70 1.13
C ALA A 126 9.17 -14.09 0.90
N GLY A 127 8.36 -15.15 0.98
CA GLY A 127 8.78 -16.53 0.64
C GLY A 127 8.44 -16.93 -0.80
N THR A 128 7.79 -16.06 -1.59
CA THR A 128 7.48 -16.36 -2.99
C THR A 128 8.64 -15.95 -3.90
N VAL A 129 9.02 -16.84 -4.79
CA VAL A 129 10.06 -16.63 -5.81
C VAL A 129 9.38 -16.42 -7.15
N SER A 130 9.90 -15.51 -7.97
CA SER A 130 9.36 -15.30 -9.32
C SER A 130 9.64 -16.51 -10.19
N LEU A 131 8.63 -17.00 -10.91
CA LEU A 131 8.83 -18.09 -11.90
C LEU A 131 9.74 -17.67 -13.06
N GLN A 132 9.87 -16.37 -13.30
CA GLN A 132 10.74 -15.81 -14.33
C GLN A 132 12.17 -15.51 -13.81
N GLU A 133 12.47 -15.87 -12.56
CA GLU A 133 13.80 -15.67 -12.02
C GLU A 133 14.80 -16.56 -12.78
N PRO A 134 15.89 -15.97 -13.34
CA PRO A 134 16.88 -16.74 -14.06
C PRO A 134 17.64 -17.64 -13.09
N LEU A 135 17.68 -18.92 -13.40
CA LEU A 135 18.55 -19.87 -12.69
C LEU A 135 19.97 -19.67 -13.22
N GLU A 136 20.91 -19.37 -12.31
CA GLU A 136 22.33 -19.31 -12.62
C GLU A 136 22.82 -20.75 -12.95
N THR A 137 22.59 -21.17 -14.16
CA THR A 137 23.22 -22.37 -14.74
C THR A 137 24.47 -21.90 -15.45
N GLY A 138 25.64 -22.53 -15.12
CA GLY A 138 26.97 -22.11 -15.55
C GLY A 138 27.10 -21.75 -17.03
N ALA A 139 28.16 -21.08 -17.36
CA ALA A 139 28.50 -20.22 -18.50
C ALA A 139 28.11 -20.62 -19.95
N ASP A 140 27.40 -21.74 -20.18
CA ASP A 140 27.15 -22.26 -21.54
C ASP A 140 25.68 -22.72 -21.80
N SER A 141 24.79 -22.59 -20.82
CA SER A 141 23.39 -22.95 -20.97
C SER A 141 22.58 -21.67 -21.08
N GLY A 142 21.74 -21.58 -22.12
CA GLY A 142 20.81 -20.45 -22.30
C GLY A 142 20.05 -20.13 -21.01
N MET A 143 19.55 -18.92 -20.91
CA MET A 143 18.87 -18.35 -19.75
C MET A 143 17.63 -19.19 -19.39
N LEU A 144 17.82 -20.22 -18.55
CA LEU A 144 16.74 -21.06 -18.02
C LEU A 144 16.05 -20.31 -16.88
N THR A 145 14.73 -20.29 -16.91
CA THR A 145 13.91 -19.71 -15.84
C THR A 145 13.40 -20.81 -14.90
N LEU A 146 12.98 -20.44 -13.70
CA LEU A 146 12.38 -21.39 -12.75
C LEU A 146 11.12 -22.05 -13.34
N ALA A 147 10.39 -21.34 -14.21
CA ALA A 147 9.22 -21.85 -14.90
C ALA A 147 9.55 -23.03 -15.82
N ASP A 148 10.74 -23.03 -16.44
CA ASP A 148 11.14 -24.09 -17.40
C ASP A 148 11.52 -25.41 -16.70
N VAL A 149 11.80 -25.34 -15.39
CA VAL A 149 12.22 -26.49 -14.58
C VAL A 149 11.05 -27.12 -13.82
N LEU A 150 9.96 -26.37 -13.61
CA LEU A 150 8.77 -26.91 -12.93
C LEU A 150 8.03 -27.88 -13.86
N PRO A 151 7.69 -29.08 -13.37
CA PRO A 151 6.87 -30.01 -14.13
C PRO A 151 5.49 -29.40 -14.37
N ASP A 152 4.94 -29.64 -15.57
CA ASP A 152 3.62 -29.12 -15.94
C ASP A 152 2.54 -29.70 -15.01
N LEU A 153 1.70 -28.85 -14.45
CA LEU A 153 0.63 -29.24 -13.52
C LEU A 153 -0.41 -30.18 -14.15
N ALA A 154 -0.46 -30.26 -15.49
CA ALA A 154 -1.31 -31.19 -16.22
C ALA A 154 -0.99 -32.66 -15.87
N THR A 155 0.29 -32.97 -15.56
CA THR A 155 0.69 -34.32 -15.14
C THR A 155 0.22 -34.67 -13.73
N MET A 156 -0.08 -33.69 -12.88
CA MET A 156 -0.61 -33.95 -11.52
C MET A 156 -2.09 -34.36 -11.55
N GLU A 157 -2.88 -33.87 -12.50
CA GLU A 157 -4.26 -34.32 -12.67
C GLU A 157 -4.30 -35.77 -13.17
N GLU A 158 -3.47 -36.11 -14.17
CA GLU A 158 -3.33 -37.49 -14.67
C GLU A 158 -2.80 -38.44 -13.58
N ASP A 159 -1.85 -38.00 -12.73
CA ASP A 159 -1.36 -38.81 -11.61
C ASP A 159 -2.41 -38.99 -10.51
N CYS A 160 -3.26 -38.02 -10.24
CA CYS A 160 -4.38 -38.16 -9.34
C CYS A 160 -5.46 -39.08 -9.91
N GLU A 161 -5.81 -38.97 -11.20
CA GLU A 161 -6.76 -39.86 -11.85
C GLU A 161 -6.25 -41.31 -11.90
N LEU A 162 -4.96 -41.51 -12.17
CA LEU A 162 -4.31 -42.84 -12.15
C LEU A 162 -4.28 -43.44 -10.73
N ARG A 163 -4.06 -42.66 -9.69
CA ARG A 163 -4.11 -43.09 -8.30
C ARG A 163 -5.51 -43.45 -7.85
N ASP A 164 -6.51 -42.65 -8.24
CA ASP A 164 -7.92 -42.92 -7.96
C ASP A 164 -8.42 -44.15 -8.72
N ALA A 165 -8.02 -44.33 -9.99
CA ALA A 165 -8.31 -45.53 -10.76
C ALA A 165 -7.64 -46.79 -10.18
N ALA A 166 -6.40 -46.65 -9.65
CA ALA A 166 -5.68 -47.76 -8.99
C ALA A 166 -6.25 -48.10 -7.61
N ALA A 167 -6.91 -47.16 -6.94
CA ALA A 167 -7.58 -47.39 -5.64
C ALA A 167 -8.93 -48.08 -5.74
N GLN A 168 -9.51 -48.21 -6.93
CA GLN A 168 -10.86 -48.82 -7.14
C GLN A 168 -10.93 -50.35 -7.40
N PRO A 169 -9.88 -51.19 -7.41
CA PRO A 169 -10.00 -52.53 -8.01
C PRO A 169 -10.44 -53.66 -7.07
N VAL A 170 -10.92 -53.43 -5.89
CA VAL A 170 -11.12 -54.62 -4.96
C VAL A 170 -12.59 -54.99 -4.71
N SER A 171 -13.56 -54.25 -5.23
CA SER A 171 -14.97 -54.50 -4.88
C SER A 171 -15.73 -55.50 -5.74
N TYR A 172 -15.17 -56.00 -6.84
CA TYR A 172 -15.92 -56.82 -7.78
C TYR A 172 -15.52 -58.29 -7.89
N THR A 173 -14.51 -58.75 -7.15
CA THR A 173 -14.05 -60.16 -7.25
C THR A 173 -14.75 -61.12 -6.27
N HIS A 174 -15.73 -60.66 -5.48
CA HIS A 174 -16.35 -61.51 -4.45
C HIS A 174 -17.77 -62.03 -4.78
N LEU A 175 -18.23 -61.88 -5.98
CA LEU A 175 -19.64 -62.17 -6.31
C LEU A 175 -19.88 -63.22 -7.38
N THR A 176 -18.98 -64.17 -7.64
CA THR A 176 -19.31 -65.34 -8.46
C THR A 176 -18.52 -66.59 -8.00
N LEU A 177 -19.05 -67.29 -7.00
CA LEU A 177 -18.83 -68.72 -6.88
C LEU A 177 -20.24 -69.36 -6.97
N PRO A 178 -20.55 -70.09 -8.05
CA PRO A 178 -21.70 -70.97 -8.10
C PRO A 178 -21.35 -72.28 -7.37
N THR A 179 -22.27 -72.68 -6.52
CA THR A 179 -22.37 -74.04 -5.95
C THR A 179 -22.65 -75.05 -7.02
#